data_d3895a1000f96c3060ae7a02f401ed99
#
_entry.id   d3895a1000f96c3060ae7a02f401ed99
#
_cell.length_a   1.000
_cell.length_b   1.000
_cell.length_c   1.000
_cell.angle_alpha   90.00
_cell.angle_beta   90.00
_cell.angle_gamma   90.00
#
_symmetry.space_group_name_H-M   'P 1'
#
loop_
_entity.id
_entity.type
_entity.pdbx_description
1 polymer ?
#
loop_
_entity_poly.entity_id
_entity_poly.type
_entity_poly.pdbx_seq_one_letter_code
_entity_poly.pdbx_strand_id
1 'polypeptide(L)'
;MKQTLLKVLTLLVSVNQVYGGVALKKFKPGDYQTGFIETPIRYIIINRDKCDEGLSCDNVAYYEINKKTGKTFKIARGETINIGRDYSFRGYYFTTKDRKFLYEIVLQGDFMLEIMHPKTYKLFSKEEIRDY
;
A
#
# COMPACT_ATOMS: atom_id res chain seq x y z
N MET A 1 17.41 -6.11 7.41
CA MET A 1 16.49 -5.07 6.94
C MET A 1 17.10 -4.19 5.88
N LYS A 2 18.33 -3.68 6.04
CA LYS A 2 18.97 -2.86 5.00
C LYS A 2 19.09 -3.59 3.66
N GLN A 3 19.40 -4.88 3.67
CA GLN A 3 19.50 -5.69 2.45
C GLN A 3 18.13 -5.86 1.78
N THR A 4 17.06 -6.05 2.57
CA THR A 4 15.71 -6.16 2.04
C THR A 4 15.29 -4.84 1.38
N LEU A 5 15.54 -3.73 2.02
CA LEU A 5 15.22 -2.42 1.47
C LEU A 5 15.98 -2.16 0.16
N LEU A 6 17.27 -2.48 0.12
CA LEU A 6 18.08 -2.35 -1.08
C LEU A 6 17.54 -3.22 -2.23
N LYS A 7 17.14 -4.45 -1.96
CA LYS A 7 16.52 -5.33 -2.96
C LYS A 7 15.20 -4.77 -3.48
N VAL A 8 14.39 -4.19 -2.60
CA VAL A 8 13.13 -3.53 -2.99
C VAL A 8 13.42 -2.37 -3.93
N LEU A 9 14.38 -1.51 -3.61
CA LEU A 9 14.76 -0.38 -4.45
C LEU A 9 15.24 -0.84 -5.82
N THR A 10 16.10 -1.86 -5.89
CA THR A 10 16.60 -2.41 -7.13
C THR A 10 15.46 -2.98 -7.98
N LEU A 11 14.56 -3.73 -7.34
CA LEU A 11 13.39 -4.30 -8.02
C LEU A 11 12.46 -3.22 -8.55
N LEU A 12 12.21 -2.17 -7.77
CA LEU A 12 11.35 -1.07 -8.19
C LEU A 12 11.92 -0.34 -9.41
N VAL A 13 13.22 -0.09 -9.44
CA VAL A 13 13.89 0.52 -10.59
C VAL A 13 13.74 -0.37 -11.83
N SER A 14 13.98 -1.67 -11.69
CA SER A 14 13.83 -2.62 -12.80
C SER A 14 12.40 -2.69 -13.30
N VAL A 15 11.43 -2.79 -12.39
CA VAL A 15 10.00 -2.84 -12.73
C VAL A 15 9.57 -1.55 -13.42
N ASN A 16 10.04 -0.41 -12.93
CA ASN A 16 9.72 0.88 -13.53
C ASN A 16 10.19 0.96 -15.00
N GLN A 17 11.36 0.41 -15.31
CA GLN A 17 11.86 0.34 -16.68
C GLN A 17 11.02 -0.60 -17.55
N VAL A 18 10.61 -1.75 -17.01
CA VAL A 18 9.87 -2.78 -17.75
C VAL A 18 8.40 -2.41 -17.95
N TYR A 19 7.77 -1.90 -16.91
CA TYR A 19 6.33 -1.64 -16.93
C TYR A 19 5.96 -0.18 -17.15
N GLY A 20 6.95 0.69 -17.30
CA GLY A 20 6.71 2.11 -17.53
C GLY A 20 5.98 2.82 -16.40
N GLY A 21 6.11 2.35 -15.18
CA GLY A 21 5.39 2.86 -14.03
C GLY A 21 5.79 4.26 -13.63
N VAL A 22 5.23 5.28 -14.28
CA VAL A 22 5.52 6.69 -14.01
C VAL A 22 5.35 7.01 -12.52
N ALA A 23 4.37 6.42 -11.86
CA ALA A 23 4.14 6.59 -10.43
C ALA A 23 5.32 6.11 -9.59
N LEU A 24 5.98 5.05 -9.99
CA LEU A 24 7.17 4.53 -9.30
C LEU A 24 8.37 5.47 -9.44
N LYS A 25 8.48 6.20 -10.56
CA LYS A 25 9.56 7.19 -10.75
C LYS A 25 9.51 8.33 -9.75
N LYS A 26 8.32 8.67 -9.28
CA LYS A 26 8.12 9.72 -8.28
C LYS A 26 8.40 9.24 -6.87
N PHE A 27 8.59 7.95 -6.70
CA PHE A 27 8.78 7.35 -5.40
C PHE A 27 10.19 7.58 -4.91
N LYS A 28 10.33 8.15 -3.71
CA LYS A 28 11.60 8.35 -3.03
C LYS A 28 11.54 7.69 -1.67
N PRO A 29 12.34 6.65 -1.41
CA PRO A 29 12.37 6.03 -0.10
C PRO A 29 12.71 7.05 0.98
N GLY A 30 11.97 6.99 2.09
CA GLY A 30 12.14 7.95 3.16
C GLY A 30 11.34 9.24 3.03
N ASP A 31 10.66 9.44 1.89
CA ASP A 31 9.71 10.53 1.76
C ASP A 31 8.48 10.25 2.63
N TYR A 32 8.13 11.19 3.51
CA TYR A 32 6.99 11.01 4.41
C TYR A 32 5.65 10.93 3.66
N GLN A 33 5.60 11.38 2.41
CA GLN A 33 4.41 11.30 1.55
C GLN A 33 4.24 9.93 0.93
N THR A 34 5.23 9.06 1.05
CA THR A 34 5.25 7.77 0.39
C THR A 34 5.69 6.70 1.38
N GLY A 35 4.96 5.60 1.41
CA GLY A 35 5.27 4.47 2.28
C GLY A 35 5.65 3.23 1.50
N PHE A 36 6.61 2.47 2.04
CA PHE A 36 6.95 1.14 1.60
C PHE A 36 6.39 0.12 2.56
N ILE A 37 5.76 -0.91 2.01
CA ILE A 37 5.22 -2.02 2.79
C ILE A 37 5.63 -3.31 2.09
N GLU A 38 6.07 -4.28 2.87
CA GLU A 38 6.43 -5.60 2.35
C GLU A 38 5.65 -6.68 3.07
N THR A 39 5.06 -7.59 2.30
CA THR A 39 4.46 -8.83 2.78
C THR A 39 5.22 -10.03 2.19
N PRO A 40 4.93 -11.28 2.58
CA PRO A 40 5.53 -12.45 1.94
C PRO A 40 5.26 -12.54 0.44
N ILE A 41 4.18 -11.91 -0.05
CA ILE A 41 3.68 -12.09 -1.42
C ILE A 41 4.00 -10.91 -2.31
N ARG A 42 4.04 -9.68 -1.76
CA ARG A 42 4.10 -8.46 -2.56
C ARG A 42 4.89 -7.34 -1.91
N TYR A 43 5.40 -6.44 -2.76
CA TYR A 43 5.85 -5.12 -2.36
C TYR A 43 4.72 -4.13 -2.61
N ILE A 44 4.50 -3.22 -1.66
CA ILE A 44 3.40 -2.24 -1.74
C ILE A 44 3.98 -0.85 -1.59
N ILE A 45 3.50 0.07 -2.41
CA ILE A 45 3.84 1.48 -2.34
C ILE A 45 2.57 2.26 -2.09
N ILE A 46 2.56 3.02 -1.01
CA ILE A 46 1.46 3.93 -0.67
C ILE A 46 1.90 5.34 -1.03
N ASN A 47 1.16 6.02 -1.89
CA ASN A 47 1.46 7.37 -2.33
C ASN A 47 0.42 8.35 -1.79
N ARG A 48 0.88 9.34 -1.03
CA ARG A 48 0.05 10.37 -0.41
C ARG A 48 0.30 11.76 -1.00
N ASP A 49 0.86 11.85 -2.20
CA ASP A 49 1.21 13.12 -2.83
C ASP A 49 0.01 14.06 -2.99
N LYS A 50 -1.19 13.50 -3.12
CA LYS A 50 -2.43 14.26 -3.26
C LYS A 50 -3.13 14.56 -1.94
N CYS A 51 -2.53 14.17 -0.83
CA CYS A 51 -3.08 14.43 0.50
C CYS A 51 -2.68 15.82 0.97
N ASP A 52 -3.62 16.52 1.58
CA ASP A 52 -3.32 17.74 2.32
C ASP A 52 -2.63 17.39 3.64
N GLU A 53 -1.96 18.36 4.26
CA GLU A 53 -1.45 18.17 5.60
C GLU A 53 -2.61 17.96 6.57
N GLY A 54 -2.63 16.84 7.25
CA GLY A 54 -3.69 16.49 8.18
C GLY A 54 -3.66 15.02 8.56
N LEU A 55 -4.54 14.66 9.49
CA LEU A 55 -4.61 13.31 10.05
C LEU A 55 -5.33 12.34 9.12
N SER A 56 -6.21 12.83 8.26
CA SER A 56 -7.00 12.00 7.35
C SER A 56 -6.81 12.41 5.90
N CYS A 57 -6.94 11.47 5.00
CA CYS A 57 -6.84 11.68 3.56
C CYS A 57 -7.71 10.67 2.82
N ASP A 58 -8.44 11.13 1.81
CA ASP A 58 -9.26 10.29 0.94
C ASP A 58 -8.70 10.20 -0.49
N ASN A 59 -7.43 10.50 -0.65
CA ASN A 59 -6.76 10.58 -1.95
C ASN A 59 -5.42 9.85 -1.92
N VAL A 60 -5.41 8.67 -1.31
CA VAL A 60 -4.21 7.82 -1.20
C VAL A 60 -4.20 6.82 -2.34
N ALA A 61 -3.07 6.67 -3.02
CA ALA A 61 -2.93 5.67 -4.08
C ALA A 61 -2.17 4.44 -3.57
N TYR A 62 -2.55 3.29 -4.09
CA TYR A 62 -1.98 1.97 -3.79
C TYR A 62 -1.35 1.39 -5.04
N TYR A 63 -0.12 0.93 -4.92
CA TYR A 63 0.59 0.20 -5.97
C TYR A 63 1.19 -1.06 -5.38
N GLU A 64 1.13 -2.16 -6.11
CA GLU A 64 1.78 -3.38 -5.67
C GLU A 64 2.55 -4.06 -6.79
N ILE A 65 3.54 -4.83 -6.39
CA ILE A 65 4.34 -5.69 -7.27
C ILE A 65 4.34 -7.08 -6.65
N ASN A 66 3.82 -8.05 -7.37
CA ASN A 66 3.85 -9.44 -6.93
C ASN A 66 5.30 -9.96 -6.97
N LYS A 67 5.79 -10.48 -5.86
CA LYS A 67 7.18 -10.94 -5.73
C LYS A 67 7.52 -12.10 -6.66
N LYS A 68 6.54 -12.96 -6.94
CA LYS A 68 6.74 -14.17 -7.72
C LYS A 68 6.63 -13.91 -9.21
N THR A 69 5.64 -13.13 -9.62
CA THR A 69 5.32 -12.94 -11.04
C THR A 69 5.84 -11.62 -11.61
N GLY A 70 6.16 -10.65 -10.76
CA GLY A 70 6.49 -9.30 -11.16
C GLY A 70 5.30 -8.48 -11.66
N LYS A 71 4.10 -9.03 -11.62
CA LYS A 71 2.90 -8.32 -12.05
C LYS A 71 2.60 -7.16 -11.11
N THR A 72 2.15 -6.07 -11.70
CA THR A 72 1.78 -4.85 -10.97
C THR A 72 0.27 -4.69 -10.91
N PHE A 73 -0.18 -4.02 -9.85
CA PHE A 73 -1.59 -3.71 -9.65
C PHE A 73 -1.71 -2.35 -8.95
N LYS A 74 -2.72 -1.59 -9.30
CA LYS A 74 -2.93 -0.24 -8.80
C LYS A 74 -4.37 -0.02 -8.38
N ILE A 75 -4.56 0.64 -7.23
CA ILE A 75 -5.83 1.22 -6.85
C ILE A 75 -5.60 2.73 -6.74
N ALA A 76 -6.25 3.50 -7.61
CA ALA A 76 -5.93 4.92 -7.78
C ALA A 76 -6.30 5.77 -6.58
N ARG A 77 -7.30 5.37 -5.80
CA ARG A 77 -7.80 6.17 -4.69
C ARG A 77 -8.28 5.30 -3.54
N GLY A 78 -7.77 5.61 -2.37
CA GLY A 78 -8.21 5.02 -1.11
C GLY A 78 -8.17 6.06 -0.01
N GLU A 79 -8.37 5.62 1.22
CA GLU A 79 -8.51 6.48 2.36
C GLU A 79 -7.68 6.02 3.54
N THR A 80 -7.30 6.96 4.40
CA THR A 80 -6.72 6.64 5.70
C THR A 80 -7.82 6.13 6.64
N ILE A 81 -7.43 5.23 7.54
CA ILE A 81 -8.28 4.79 8.65
C ILE A 81 -7.88 5.60 9.87
N ASN A 82 -8.82 6.38 10.39
CA ASN A 82 -8.63 7.21 11.57
C ASN A 82 -9.73 6.90 12.57
N ILE A 83 -9.35 6.50 13.78
CA ILE A 83 -10.27 6.00 14.80
C ILE A 83 -10.06 6.75 16.11
N GLY A 84 -11.14 6.87 16.87
CA GLY A 84 -11.11 7.48 18.20
C GLY A 84 -11.36 8.98 18.17
N ARG A 85 -11.36 9.58 19.36
CA ARG A 85 -11.63 11.01 19.54
C ARG A 85 -10.58 11.92 18.93
N ASP A 86 -9.34 11.43 18.87
CA ASP A 86 -8.17 12.14 18.34
C ASP A 86 -7.92 11.83 16.86
N TYR A 87 -8.79 11.04 16.22
CA TYR A 87 -8.59 10.58 14.84
C TYR A 87 -7.23 9.92 14.62
N SER A 88 -6.78 9.10 15.57
CA SER A 88 -5.52 8.38 15.45
C SER A 88 -5.44 7.58 14.16
N PHE A 89 -4.32 7.73 13.45
CA PHE A 89 -4.05 6.97 12.24
C PHE A 89 -3.87 5.49 12.55
N ARG A 90 -4.57 4.61 11.79
CA ARG A 90 -4.54 3.16 11.97
C ARG A 90 -4.12 2.40 10.73
N GLY A 91 -4.06 3.06 9.59
CA GLY A 91 -3.72 2.42 8.33
C GLY A 91 -4.50 3.00 7.16
N TYR A 92 -4.75 2.13 6.17
CA TYR A 92 -5.40 2.54 4.92
C TYR A 92 -6.41 1.51 4.48
N TYR A 93 -7.41 1.94 3.71
CA TYR A 93 -8.25 1.03 2.97
C TYR A 93 -8.46 1.51 1.53
N PHE A 94 -8.55 0.55 0.63
CA PHE A 94 -8.68 0.79 -0.80
C PHE A 94 -9.70 -0.17 -1.37
N THR A 95 -10.71 0.36 -2.07
CA THR A 95 -11.68 -0.48 -2.77
C THR A 95 -11.33 -0.51 -4.25
N THR A 96 -11.28 -1.69 -4.84
CA THR A 96 -11.02 -1.83 -6.28
C THR A 96 -12.12 -1.16 -7.09
N LYS A 97 -11.77 -0.71 -8.30
CA LYS A 97 -12.69 0.02 -9.17
C LYS A 97 -13.94 -0.79 -9.49
N ASP A 98 -13.82 -2.12 -9.63
CA ASP A 98 -14.95 -3.02 -9.87
C ASP A 98 -15.75 -3.33 -8.61
N ARG A 99 -15.29 -2.84 -7.44
CA ARG A 99 -15.93 -3.03 -6.13
C ARG A 99 -16.03 -4.49 -5.69
N LYS A 100 -15.12 -5.35 -6.18
CA LYS A 100 -15.08 -6.76 -5.78
C LYS A 100 -14.19 -7.01 -4.57
N PHE A 101 -13.21 -6.14 -4.34
CA PHE A 101 -12.24 -6.33 -3.25
C PHE A 101 -12.03 -5.05 -2.46
N LEU A 102 -11.87 -5.21 -1.16
CA LEU A 102 -11.41 -4.18 -0.24
C LEU A 102 -10.05 -4.61 0.30
N TYR A 103 -9.06 -3.76 0.10
CA TYR A 103 -7.70 -3.94 0.64
C TYR A 103 -7.57 -3.08 1.87
N GLU A 104 -7.37 -3.70 3.02
CA GLU A 104 -7.17 -2.98 4.28
C GLU A 104 -5.77 -3.22 4.79
N ILE A 105 -5.03 -2.13 5.00
CA ILE A 105 -3.68 -2.14 5.56
C ILE A 105 -3.79 -1.65 7.00
N VAL A 106 -3.57 -2.55 7.94
CA VAL A 106 -3.60 -2.25 9.38
C VAL A 106 -2.18 -2.00 9.84
N LEU A 107 -1.92 -0.83 10.41
CA LEU A 107 -0.60 -0.39 10.86
C LEU A 107 -0.56 -0.10 12.36
N GLN A 108 -1.49 -0.65 13.13
CA GLN A 108 -1.47 -0.63 14.60
C GLN A 108 -1.89 -1.99 15.14
N GLY A 109 -1.25 -2.41 16.21
CA GLY A 109 -1.44 -3.74 16.75
C GLY A 109 -0.76 -4.77 15.85
N ASP A 110 -1.54 -5.67 15.28
CA ASP A 110 -1.05 -6.63 14.28
C ASP A 110 -0.97 -5.94 12.92
N PHE A 111 0.22 -5.89 12.35
CA PHE A 111 0.45 -5.26 11.04
C PHE A 111 0.09 -6.25 9.94
N MET A 112 -1.01 -5.97 9.25
CA MET A 112 -1.60 -6.89 8.29
C MET A 112 -2.11 -6.20 7.04
N LEU A 113 -1.99 -6.88 5.90
CA LEU A 113 -2.78 -6.61 4.71
C LEU A 113 -3.92 -7.63 4.67
N GLU A 114 -5.15 -7.16 4.70
CA GLU A 114 -6.33 -8.00 4.60
C GLU A 114 -7.08 -7.67 3.31
N ILE A 115 -7.38 -8.69 2.51
CA ILE A 115 -8.16 -8.54 1.29
C ILE A 115 -9.51 -9.22 1.53
N MET A 116 -10.59 -8.48 1.40
CA MET A 116 -11.92 -8.91 1.79
C MET A 116 -12.99 -8.41 0.84
N HIS A 117 -14.19 -8.95 0.99
CA HIS A 117 -15.36 -8.47 0.26
C HIS A 117 -15.79 -7.11 0.83
N PRO A 118 -16.01 -6.08 -0.01
CA PRO A 118 -16.26 -4.72 0.49
C PRO A 118 -17.61 -4.54 1.20
N LYS A 119 -18.58 -5.42 0.98
CA LYS A 119 -19.90 -5.33 1.64
C LYS A 119 -20.02 -6.25 2.83
N THR A 120 -19.59 -7.49 2.72
CA THR A 120 -19.74 -8.51 3.75
C THR A 120 -18.55 -8.60 4.68
N TYR A 121 -17.42 -8.03 4.29
CA TYR A 121 -16.12 -8.11 4.98
C TYR A 121 -15.61 -9.55 5.11
N LYS A 122 -16.10 -10.45 4.25
CA LYS A 122 -15.58 -11.80 4.19
C LYS A 122 -14.13 -11.76 3.76
N LEU A 123 -13.27 -12.36 4.56
CA LEU A 123 -11.82 -12.37 4.33
C LEU A 123 -11.46 -13.36 3.21
N PHE A 124 -10.76 -12.87 2.19
CA PHE A 124 -10.20 -13.71 1.13
C PHE A 124 -8.74 -14.06 1.39
N SER A 125 -7.96 -13.11 1.89
CA SER A 125 -6.57 -13.37 2.25
C SER A 125 -6.09 -12.43 3.35
N LYS A 126 -5.07 -12.88 4.07
CA LYS A 126 -4.44 -12.13 5.14
C LYS A 126 -2.94 -12.33 5.03
N GLU A 127 -2.20 -11.22 4.94
CA GLU A 127 -0.76 -11.23 4.79
C GLU A 127 -0.12 -10.41 5.90
N GLU A 128 0.85 -11.00 6.57
CA GLU A 128 1.63 -10.29 7.58
C GLU A 128 2.51 -9.23 6.90
N ILE A 129 2.48 -8.00 7.43
CA ILE A 129 3.39 -6.95 7.02
C ILE A 129 4.71 -7.15 7.75
N ARG A 130 5.78 -7.35 6.99
CA ARG A 130 7.11 -7.62 7.52
C ARG A 130 7.95 -6.37 7.65
N ASP A 131 7.67 -5.38 6.78
CA ASP A 131 8.47 -4.17 6.71
C ASP A 131 7.63 -3.02 6.15
N TYR A 132 7.86 -1.82 6.69
CA TYR A 132 7.23 -0.60 6.20
C TYR A 132 8.00 0.65 6.67
#